data_4b4786d331ed799a3d6d3951c306b880
#
_entry.id   4b4786d331ed799a3d6d3951c306b880
#
_cell.length_a   1.000
_cell.length_b   1.000
_cell.length_c   1.000
_cell.angle_alpha   90.00
_cell.angle_beta   90.00
_cell.angle_gamma   90.00
#
_symmetry.space_group_name_H-M   'P 1'
#
loop_
_entity.id
_entity.type
_entity.pdbx_description
1 polymer ?
#
loop_
_entity_poly.entity_id
_entity_poly.type
_entity_poly.pdbx_seq_one_letter_code
_entity_poly.pdbx_strand_id
1 'polypeptide(L)'
;MAIHRLDSIRIAVTDVDKQSNFYDTVGLVSDSTRSRFSSPDRGEQVVVEQGDFRRLLSVGMSATDESDLSVIKSRLNGLGLSSTMLDGVLHAVDPCTRVDFTVRVGEPDIRPVTPLTGYNGPGRNERVNTRASGVIPRARAPRRLGHVVIGTPDWEGTVRFLVQGLGFRVSDSFPGIIAFLRCSTDHHNVAVVGSEVPHLQHYSWECDDVDHVGHNATALLNAELAEHGWGFGRHYVGSNFFWYLLEPSGSFIEFYSDMDVITDDIEWETRGRTPVGPEHIGNSWGPRMPLEFMIPPDLEALKAGWARIT
;
A
#
# COMPACT_ATOMS: atom_id res chain seq x y z
N MET A 1 -5.39 -4.04 -18.49
CA MET A 1 -5.87 -4.59 -17.20
C MET A 1 -7.29 -4.07 -16.99
N ALA A 2 -8.19 -4.88 -16.45
CA ALA A 2 -9.55 -4.43 -16.17
C ALA A 2 -9.57 -3.39 -15.01
N ILE A 3 -8.81 -3.66 -13.96
CA ILE A 3 -8.58 -2.71 -12.87
C ILE A 3 -7.42 -1.81 -13.23
N HIS A 4 -7.50 -0.52 -12.91
CA HIS A 4 -6.47 0.45 -13.25
C HIS A 4 -5.98 1.28 -12.04
N ARG A 5 -6.59 1.10 -10.85
CA ARG A 5 -6.26 1.94 -9.69
C ARG A 5 -6.65 1.26 -8.38
N LEU A 6 -5.77 1.40 -7.37
CA LEU A 6 -6.10 1.25 -5.96
C LEU A 6 -6.76 2.56 -5.48
N ASP A 7 -7.93 2.48 -4.87
CA ASP A 7 -8.66 3.64 -4.37
C ASP A 7 -8.53 3.84 -2.87
N SER A 8 -8.85 2.80 -2.10
CA SER A 8 -9.01 2.93 -0.66
C SER A 8 -8.81 1.62 0.09
N ILE A 9 -8.65 1.74 1.40
CA ILE A 9 -8.74 0.64 2.35
C ILE A 9 -9.78 0.94 3.44
N ARG A 10 -10.38 -0.12 3.95
CA ARG A 10 -11.19 -0.07 5.18
C ARG A 10 -10.52 -0.96 6.21
N ILE A 11 -10.27 -0.41 7.39
CA ILE A 11 -9.59 -1.09 8.48
C ILE A 11 -10.45 -1.08 9.74
N ALA A 12 -10.41 -2.19 10.49
CA ALA A 12 -10.89 -2.23 11.86
C ALA A 12 -9.71 -2.03 12.81
N VAL A 13 -9.92 -1.21 13.83
CA VAL A 13 -8.93 -0.90 14.87
C VAL A 13 -9.58 -0.95 16.26
N THR A 14 -8.77 -1.14 17.29
CA THR A 14 -9.29 -1.23 18.69
C THR A 14 -9.50 0.15 19.32
N ASP A 15 -8.90 1.21 18.77
CA ASP A 15 -8.99 2.59 19.27
C ASP A 15 -9.10 3.55 18.07
N VAL A 16 -10.35 3.86 17.71
CA VAL A 16 -10.67 4.75 16.57
C VAL A 16 -10.19 6.16 16.81
N ASP A 17 -10.27 6.68 18.02
CA ASP A 17 -9.87 8.07 18.32
C ASP A 17 -8.35 8.23 18.18
N LYS A 18 -7.57 7.28 18.70
CA LYS A 18 -6.12 7.27 18.57
C LYS A 18 -5.69 7.17 17.10
N GLN A 19 -6.35 6.30 16.33
CA GLN A 19 -6.09 6.13 14.91
C GLN A 19 -6.46 7.38 14.10
N SER A 20 -7.55 8.04 14.45
CA SER A 20 -8.00 9.28 13.80
C SER A 20 -7.03 10.44 14.06
N ASN A 21 -6.55 10.60 15.29
CA ASN A 21 -5.52 11.59 15.64
C ASN A 21 -4.23 11.36 14.86
N PHE A 22 -3.85 10.09 14.65
CA PHE A 22 -2.71 9.73 13.83
C PHE A 22 -2.89 10.22 12.38
N TYR A 23 -4.02 9.93 11.74
CA TYR A 23 -4.28 10.35 10.35
C TYR A 23 -4.38 11.87 10.17
N ASP A 24 -4.93 12.58 11.16
CA ASP A 24 -4.92 14.05 11.14
C ASP A 24 -3.48 14.59 11.15
N THR A 25 -2.57 13.95 11.90
CA THR A 25 -1.14 14.34 11.93
C THR A 25 -0.40 13.94 10.65
N VAL A 26 -0.79 12.85 9.98
CA VAL A 26 -0.33 12.53 8.62
C VAL A 26 -0.72 13.63 7.64
N GLY A 27 -1.71 14.45 7.97
CA GLY A 27 -2.21 15.56 7.15
C GLY A 27 -3.35 15.17 6.23
N LEU A 28 -4.01 14.02 6.48
CA LEU A 28 -5.20 13.64 5.75
C LEU A 28 -6.39 14.48 6.21
N VAL A 29 -7.34 14.69 5.30
CA VAL A 29 -8.57 15.42 5.59
C VAL A 29 -9.65 14.45 6.05
N SER A 30 -10.13 14.62 7.28
CA SER A 30 -11.20 13.79 7.84
C SER A 30 -12.59 14.33 7.50
N ASP A 31 -13.58 13.44 7.46
CA ASP A 31 -15.00 13.80 7.47
C ASP A 31 -15.45 14.26 8.87
N SER A 32 -16.73 14.66 9.01
CA SER A 32 -17.30 15.12 10.30
C SER A 32 -17.31 14.05 11.40
N THR A 33 -17.25 12.77 11.03
CA THR A 33 -17.22 11.64 11.97
C THR A 33 -15.81 11.21 12.34
N ARG A 34 -14.81 11.76 11.66
CA ARG A 34 -13.39 11.38 11.79
C ARG A 34 -13.12 9.89 11.60
N SER A 35 -13.95 9.27 10.75
CA SER A 35 -13.80 7.85 10.39
C SER A 35 -13.39 7.63 8.93
N ARG A 36 -13.44 8.69 8.11
CA ARG A 36 -13.10 8.67 6.68
C ARG A 36 -12.06 9.73 6.38
N PHE A 37 -11.00 9.33 5.71
CA PHE A 37 -9.84 10.18 5.47
C PHE A 37 -9.51 10.24 3.98
N SER A 38 -9.24 11.47 3.52
CA SER A 38 -8.92 11.80 2.13
C SER A 38 -7.54 12.44 2.04
N SER A 39 -6.79 12.15 0.97
CA SER A 39 -5.64 12.97 0.62
C SER A 39 -6.09 14.19 -0.21
N PRO A 40 -5.26 15.25 -0.31
CA PRO A 40 -5.61 16.45 -1.10
C PRO A 40 -5.84 16.17 -2.58
N ASP A 41 -5.13 15.19 -3.15
CA ASP A 41 -5.18 14.87 -4.57
C ASP A 41 -6.25 13.83 -4.91
N ARG A 42 -6.87 13.22 -3.88
CA ARG A 42 -7.86 12.15 -4.03
C ARG A 42 -8.95 12.24 -2.99
N GLY A 43 -10.07 11.62 -3.30
CA GLY A 43 -11.17 11.45 -2.35
C GLY A 43 -10.82 10.51 -1.19
N GLU A 44 -11.82 9.88 -0.62
CA GLU A 44 -11.69 8.93 0.48
C GLU A 44 -10.72 7.79 0.13
N GLN A 45 -9.73 7.61 0.99
CA GLN A 45 -8.71 6.56 0.82
C GLN A 45 -8.55 5.65 2.04
N VAL A 46 -8.98 6.09 3.21
CA VAL A 46 -9.01 5.24 4.40
C VAL A 46 -10.34 5.39 5.10
N VAL A 47 -10.93 4.27 5.48
CA VAL A 47 -12.08 4.19 6.38
C VAL A 47 -11.68 3.41 7.62
N VAL A 48 -11.93 3.98 8.78
CA VAL A 48 -11.62 3.39 10.09
C VAL A 48 -12.90 2.97 10.79
N GLU A 49 -12.94 1.75 11.28
CA GLU A 49 -14.08 1.21 12.04
C GLU A 49 -13.60 0.64 13.39
N GLN A 50 -14.49 0.64 14.37
CA GLN A 50 -14.25 -0.03 15.64
C GLN A 50 -14.23 -1.54 15.45
N GLY A 51 -13.22 -2.21 15.99
CA GLY A 51 -13.11 -3.66 15.99
C GLY A 51 -12.50 -4.20 17.27
N ASP A 52 -12.68 -5.50 17.53
CA ASP A 52 -12.09 -6.17 18.69
C ASP A 52 -10.58 -6.43 18.54
N PHE A 53 -10.09 -6.39 17.30
CA PHE A 53 -8.67 -6.47 16.94
C PHE A 53 -8.48 -5.83 15.55
N ARG A 54 -7.25 -5.46 15.20
CA ARG A 54 -6.95 -4.84 13.92
C ARG A 54 -7.16 -5.80 12.75
N ARG A 55 -7.82 -5.33 11.70
CA ARG A 55 -8.03 -6.10 10.46
C ARG A 55 -8.09 -5.17 9.25
N LEU A 56 -7.60 -5.65 8.12
CA LEU A 56 -8.00 -5.13 6.82
C LEU A 56 -9.37 -5.73 6.48
N LEU A 57 -10.37 -4.88 6.31
CA LEU A 57 -11.75 -5.30 6.00
C LEU A 57 -12.00 -5.29 4.51
N SER A 58 -11.56 -4.24 3.80
CA SER A 58 -11.68 -4.18 2.36
C SER A 58 -10.56 -3.39 1.69
N VAL A 59 -10.39 -3.69 0.39
CA VAL A 59 -9.53 -2.96 -0.55
C VAL A 59 -10.39 -2.49 -1.71
N GLY A 60 -10.54 -1.18 -1.85
CA GLY A 60 -11.32 -0.55 -2.91
C GLY A 60 -10.47 -0.26 -4.14
N MET A 61 -11.01 -0.56 -5.32
CA MET A 61 -10.35 -0.40 -6.61
C MET A 61 -11.29 0.17 -7.66
N SER A 62 -10.73 0.72 -8.74
CA SER A 62 -11.49 1.20 -9.89
C SER A 62 -11.14 0.44 -11.16
N ALA A 63 -12.19 0.16 -11.94
CA ALA A 63 -12.15 -0.35 -13.31
C ALA A 63 -12.59 0.73 -14.30
N THR A 64 -12.31 0.54 -15.59
CA THR A 64 -12.61 1.55 -16.62
C THR A 64 -14.11 1.62 -16.92
N ASP A 65 -14.76 0.48 -17.01
CA ASP A 65 -16.17 0.41 -17.35
C ASP A 65 -16.87 -0.86 -16.80
N GLU A 66 -18.18 -1.00 -17.04
CA GLU A 66 -18.97 -2.14 -16.57
C GLU A 66 -18.59 -3.47 -17.26
N SER A 67 -18.03 -3.42 -18.47
CA SER A 67 -17.56 -4.62 -19.15
C SER A 67 -16.36 -5.24 -18.43
N ASP A 68 -15.50 -4.42 -17.86
CA ASP A 68 -14.39 -4.84 -17.01
C ASP A 68 -14.88 -5.57 -15.74
N LEU A 69 -15.93 -5.05 -15.08
CA LEU A 69 -16.56 -5.72 -13.93
C LEU A 69 -17.11 -7.10 -14.31
N SER A 70 -17.72 -7.18 -15.51
CA SER A 70 -18.23 -8.44 -16.05
C SER A 70 -17.12 -9.47 -16.33
N VAL A 71 -15.97 -9.01 -16.84
CA VAL A 71 -14.78 -9.84 -17.05
C VAL A 71 -14.23 -10.37 -15.72
N ILE A 72 -14.11 -9.52 -14.70
CA ILE A 72 -13.65 -9.92 -13.36
C ILE A 72 -14.60 -10.97 -12.78
N LYS A 73 -15.91 -10.72 -12.82
CA LYS A 73 -16.94 -11.66 -12.35
C LYS A 73 -16.85 -13.02 -13.06
N SER A 74 -16.62 -13.02 -14.37
CA SER A 74 -16.45 -14.27 -15.15
C SER A 74 -15.21 -15.05 -14.72
N ARG A 75 -14.08 -14.38 -14.47
CA ARG A 75 -12.85 -15.00 -13.97
C ARG A 75 -13.04 -15.64 -12.60
N LEU A 76 -13.66 -14.90 -11.67
CA LEU A 76 -13.96 -15.41 -10.32
C LEU A 76 -14.86 -16.66 -10.40
N ASN A 77 -15.92 -16.61 -11.19
CA ASN A 77 -16.81 -17.77 -11.41
C ASN A 77 -16.03 -18.97 -11.99
N GLY A 78 -15.12 -18.74 -12.93
CA GLY A 78 -14.24 -19.77 -13.50
C GLY A 78 -13.32 -20.43 -12.47
N LEU A 79 -13.01 -19.73 -11.38
CA LEU A 79 -12.26 -20.27 -10.23
C LEU A 79 -13.15 -20.93 -9.17
N GLY A 80 -14.47 -20.94 -9.35
CA GLY A 80 -15.44 -21.40 -8.35
C GLY A 80 -15.61 -20.41 -7.18
N LEU A 81 -15.21 -19.14 -7.36
CA LEU A 81 -15.33 -18.10 -6.35
C LEU A 81 -16.59 -17.25 -6.62
N SER A 82 -17.33 -16.96 -5.55
CA SER A 82 -18.51 -16.10 -5.63
C SER A 82 -18.13 -14.62 -5.63
N SER A 83 -18.93 -13.82 -6.33
CA SER A 83 -18.87 -12.36 -6.27
C SER A 83 -20.28 -11.78 -6.33
N THR A 84 -20.49 -10.61 -5.75
CA THR A 84 -21.78 -9.95 -5.65
C THR A 84 -21.70 -8.55 -6.23
N MET A 85 -22.71 -8.16 -7.02
CA MET A 85 -22.89 -6.77 -7.43
C MET A 85 -23.87 -6.10 -6.46
N LEU A 86 -23.45 -5.01 -5.83
CA LEU A 86 -24.27 -4.20 -4.95
C LEU A 86 -24.05 -2.72 -5.28
N ASP A 87 -25.11 -2.00 -5.63
CA ASP A 87 -25.07 -0.56 -5.95
C ASP A 87 -23.98 -0.16 -6.96
N GLY A 88 -23.77 -1.01 -8.00
CA GLY A 88 -22.75 -0.76 -9.04
C GLY A 88 -21.32 -1.14 -8.63
N VAL A 89 -21.13 -1.70 -7.45
CA VAL A 89 -19.84 -2.19 -6.94
C VAL A 89 -19.79 -3.70 -6.99
N LEU A 90 -18.73 -4.26 -7.57
CA LEU A 90 -18.42 -5.68 -7.50
C LEU A 90 -17.70 -5.97 -6.19
N HIS A 91 -18.23 -6.88 -5.39
CA HIS A 91 -17.65 -7.40 -4.16
C HIS A 91 -17.11 -8.81 -4.37
N ALA A 92 -15.86 -9.05 -4.00
CA ALA A 92 -15.21 -10.35 -4.08
C ALA A 92 -14.35 -10.58 -2.84
N VAL A 93 -14.75 -11.51 -2.00
CA VAL A 93 -14.03 -11.84 -0.78
C VAL A 93 -12.94 -12.87 -1.07
N ASP A 94 -11.70 -12.55 -0.74
CA ASP A 94 -10.61 -13.52 -0.75
C ASP A 94 -10.85 -14.58 0.34
N PRO A 95 -10.99 -15.86 0.00
CA PRO A 95 -11.30 -16.91 0.97
C PRO A 95 -10.19 -17.14 2.00
N CYS A 96 -8.95 -16.77 1.67
CA CYS A 96 -7.77 -16.99 2.52
C CYS A 96 -7.62 -15.91 3.58
N THR A 97 -7.88 -14.64 3.23
CA THR A 97 -7.71 -13.49 4.13
C THR A 97 -9.01 -12.91 4.65
N ARG A 98 -10.13 -13.25 4.03
CA ARG A 98 -11.46 -12.65 4.26
C ARG A 98 -11.54 -11.15 3.98
N VAL A 99 -10.59 -10.61 3.24
CA VAL A 99 -10.62 -9.23 2.76
C VAL A 99 -11.61 -9.14 1.59
N ASP A 100 -12.51 -8.16 1.66
CA ASP A 100 -13.43 -7.84 0.57
C ASP A 100 -12.74 -6.92 -0.44
N PHE A 101 -12.45 -7.41 -1.61
CA PHE A 101 -11.94 -6.63 -2.72
C PHE A 101 -13.11 -6.05 -3.50
N THR A 102 -13.28 -4.73 -3.40
CA THR A 102 -14.39 -4.04 -4.06
C THR A 102 -13.90 -3.35 -5.33
N VAL A 103 -14.64 -3.51 -6.43
CA VAL A 103 -14.31 -2.88 -7.71
C VAL A 103 -15.51 -2.11 -8.21
N ARG A 104 -15.32 -0.81 -8.50
CA ARG A 104 -16.32 0.06 -9.10
C ARG A 104 -15.82 0.65 -10.42
N VAL A 105 -16.71 1.17 -11.24
CA VAL A 105 -16.30 2.02 -12.36
C VAL A 105 -15.81 3.36 -11.80
N GLY A 106 -14.65 3.82 -12.26
CA GLY A 106 -14.05 5.06 -11.83
C GLY A 106 -13.15 5.67 -12.89
N GLU A 107 -12.98 6.99 -12.83
CA GLU A 107 -12.14 7.72 -13.77
C GLU A 107 -10.68 7.27 -13.72
N PRO A 108 -9.95 7.32 -14.85
CA PRO A 108 -8.52 7.06 -14.88
C PRO A 108 -7.75 7.94 -13.91
N ASP A 109 -6.64 7.41 -13.43
CA ASP A 109 -5.75 8.12 -12.53
C ASP A 109 -4.98 9.23 -13.26
N ILE A 110 -5.45 10.47 -13.13
CA ILE A 110 -4.73 11.65 -13.62
C ILE A 110 -3.88 12.19 -12.48
N ARG A 111 -2.56 12.00 -12.58
CA ARG A 111 -1.62 12.48 -11.57
C ARG A 111 -1.17 13.90 -11.89
N PRO A 112 -1.31 14.86 -10.94
CA PRO A 112 -0.68 16.14 -11.07
C PRO A 112 0.84 15.98 -11.18
N VAL A 113 1.45 16.64 -12.17
CA VAL A 113 2.91 16.65 -12.30
C VAL A 113 3.48 17.50 -11.18
N THR A 114 4.26 16.87 -10.29
CA THR A 114 5.02 17.60 -9.27
C THR A 114 6.29 18.16 -9.90
N PRO A 115 6.63 19.45 -9.68
CA PRO A 115 7.89 19.98 -10.14
C PRO A 115 9.07 19.20 -9.55
N LEU A 116 10.05 18.86 -10.39
CA LEU A 116 11.25 18.16 -9.94
C LEU A 116 12.01 19.02 -8.94
N THR A 117 12.38 18.43 -7.81
CA THR A 117 13.30 19.05 -6.86
C THR A 117 14.70 19.05 -7.48
N GLY A 118 15.29 20.24 -7.66
CA GLY A 118 16.64 20.36 -8.17
C GLY A 118 17.68 19.96 -7.12
N TYR A 119 18.37 18.85 -7.33
CA TYR A 119 19.49 18.41 -6.50
C TYR A 119 20.81 18.80 -7.12
N ASN A 120 21.68 19.46 -6.34
CA ASN A 120 23.05 19.71 -6.75
C ASN A 120 23.87 18.42 -6.70
N GLY A 121 24.76 18.24 -7.67
CA GLY A 121 25.67 17.11 -7.74
C GLY A 121 27.06 17.55 -8.23
N PRO A 122 28.06 16.67 -8.19
CA PRO A 122 29.40 16.99 -8.70
C PRO A 122 29.31 17.49 -10.15
N GLY A 123 29.75 18.73 -10.40
CA GLY A 123 29.70 19.37 -11.71
C GLY A 123 28.32 19.78 -12.22
N ARG A 124 27.27 19.61 -11.43
CA ARG A 124 25.89 19.98 -11.78
C ARG A 124 25.26 20.82 -10.68
N ASN A 125 24.95 22.07 -11.00
CA ASN A 125 24.38 23.05 -10.07
C ASN A 125 22.97 23.40 -10.51
N GLU A 126 21.99 22.60 -10.08
CA GLU A 126 20.55 22.86 -10.31
C GLU A 126 20.07 24.07 -9.47
N ARG A 127 20.78 24.35 -8.36
CA ARG A 127 20.50 25.47 -7.46
C ARG A 127 21.76 26.31 -7.23
N VAL A 128 21.67 27.60 -7.53
CA VAL A 128 22.74 28.58 -7.29
C VAL A 128 22.21 29.69 -6.39
N ASN A 129 22.91 30.03 -5.32
CA ASN A 129 22.53 31.06 -4.35
C ASN A 129 21.14 30.84 -3.70
N THR A 130 20.62 29.59 -3.73
CA THR A 130 19.30 29.23 -3.22
C THR A 130 19.41 27.98 -2.35
N ARG A 131 18.70 27.94 -1.22
CA ARG A 131 18.57 26.74 -0.40
C ARG A 131 17.71 25.69 -1.10
N ALA A 132 17.93 24.41 -0.77
CA ALA A 132 17.02 23.35 -1.20
C ALA A 132 15.62 23.58 -0.60
N SER A 133 14.58 23.30 -1.37
CA SER A 133 13.20 23.35 -0.88
C SER A 133 12.96 22.37 0.28
N GLY A 134 13.62 21.22 0.21
CA GLY A 134 13.53 20.17 1.24
C GLY A 134 14.07 20.52 2.62
N VAL A 135 14.87 21.61 2.77
CA VAL A 135 15.32 22.02 4.12
C VAL A 135 14.27 22.82 4.90
N ILE A 136 13.14 23.17 4.27
CA ILE A 136 12.02 23.82 4.96
C ILE A 136 11.14 22.73 5.53
N PRO A 137 11.07 22.56 6.87
CA PRO A 137 10.22 21.52 7.47
C PRO A 137 8.77 21.77 7.08
N ARG A 138 8.21 20.88 6.30
CA ARG A 138 6.79 20.85 5.93
C ARG A 138 6.34 19.40 5.95
N ALA A 139 5.74 18.97 7.06
CA ALA A 139 4.85 17.85 7.00
C ALA A 139 3.71 18.25 6.06
N ARG A 140 3.57 17.54 4.96
CA ARG A 140 2.51 17.73 3.96
C ARG A 140 1.72 16.44 3.85
N ALA A 141 0.42 16.56 3.60
CA ALA A 141 -0.35 15.38 3.27
C ALA A 141 0.30 14.64 2.10
N PRO A 142 0.41 13.31 2.19
CA PRO A 142 0.90 12.50 1.09
C PRO A 142 -0.06 12.60 -0.11
N ARG A 143 0.41 12.23 -1.29
CA ARG A 143 -0.37 12.36 -2.51
C ARG A 143 -1.53 11.39 -2.58
N ARG A 144 -1.28 10.12 -2.27
CA ARG A 144 -2.27 9.06 -2.34
C ARG A 144 -1.83 7.81 -1.59
N LEU A 145 -2.80 6.94 -1.32
CA LEU A 145 -2.56 5.55 -0.99
C LEU A 145 -1.98 4.84 -2.24
N GLY A 146 -0.75 4.37 -2.15
CA GLY A 146 -0.04 3.76 -3.28
C GLY A 146 -0.18 2.24 -3.33
N HIS A 147 0.02 1.58 -2.20
CA HIS A 147 -0.11 0.13 -2.10
C HIS A 147 -0.47 -0.35 -0.70
N VAL A 148 -0.89 -1.61 -0.64
CA VAL A 148 -1.17 -2.33 0.61
C VAL A 148 -0.47 -3.69 0.59
N VAL A 149 -0.02 -4.15 1.75
CA VAL A 149 0.60 -5.46 1.91
C VAL A 149 -0.17 -6.29 2.91
N ILE A 150 -0.56 -7.49 2.46
CA ILE A 150 -1.47 -8.37 3.17
C ILE A 150 -0.72 -9.64 3.58
N GLY A 151 -0.69 -9.93 4.87
CA GLY A 151 -0.26 -11.20 5.41
C GLY A 151 -1.36 -12.25 5.24
N THR A 152 -1.00 -13.45 4.81
CA THR A 152 -1.94 -14.54 4.55
C THR A 152 -1.38 -15.91 4.94
N PRO A 153 -2.21 -16.82 5.51
CA PRO A 153 -1.79 -18.20 5.78
C PRO A 153 -1.77 -19.08 4.53
N ASP A 154 -2.40 -18.64 3.44
CA ASP A 154 -2.39 -19.32 2.14
C ASP A 154 -1.92 -18.35 1.06
N TRP A 155 -0.60 -18.26 0.91
CA TRP A 155 0.03 -17.36 -0.05
C TRP A 155 -0.37 -17.67 -1.49
N GLU A 156 -0.39 -18.95 -1.88
CA GLU A 156 -0.74 -19.38 -3.23
C GLU A 156 -2.20 -19.11 -3.55
N GLY A 157 -3.11 -19.37 -2.60
CA GLY A 157 -4.53 -19.10 -2.73
C GLY A 157 -4.83 -17.62 -2.91
N THR A 158 -4.24 -16.74 -2.07
CA THR A 158 -4.42 -15.29 -2.18
C THR A 158 -3.83 -14.74 -3.49
N VAL A 159 -2.61 -15.17 -3.88
CA VAL A 159 -2.01 -14.76 -5.16
C VAL A 159 -2.85 -15.23 -6.35
N ARG A 160 -3.36 -16.45 -6.33
CA ARG A 160 -4.26 -16.97 -7.36
C ARG A 160 -5.55 -16.16 -7.46
N PHE A 161 -6.15 -15.81 -6.32
CA PHE A 161 -7.35 -14.96 -6.26
C PHE A 161 -7.09 -13.60 -6.94
N LEU A 162 -5.98 -12.92 -6.58
CA LEU A 162 -5.65 -11.61 -7.14
C LEU A 162 -5.29 -11.69 -8.63
N VAL A 163 -4.45 -12.64 -9.04
CA VAL A 163 -3.95 -12.72 -10.41
C VAL A 163 -4.98 -13.31 -11.36
N GLN A 164 -5.52 -14.49 -11.05
CA GLN A 164 -6.43 -15.18 -11.95
C GLN A 164 -7.89 -14.67 -11.81
N GLY A 165 -8.30 -14.29 -10.59
CA GLY A 165 -9.64 -13.77 -10.31
C GLY A 165 -9.78 -12.29 -10.67
N LEU A 166 -9.03 -11.42 -10.02
CA LEU A 166 -9.14 -9.97 -10.21
C LEU A 166 -8.35 -9.46 -11.42
N GLY A 167 -7.35 -10.21 -11.90
CA GLY A 167 -6.57 -9.86 -13.08
C GLY A 167 -5.36 -8.96 -12.80
N PHE A 168 -4.83 -9.00 -11.59
CA PHE A 168 -3.55 -8.39 -11.28
C PHE A 168 -2.41 -9.02 -12.07
N ARG A 169 -1.34 -8.28 -12.28
CA ARG A 169 -0.10 -8.76 -12.90
C ARG A 169 0.99 -8.86 -11.85
N VAL A 170 1.83 -9.87 -11.99
CA VAL A 170 3.02 -10.05 -11.13
C VAL A 170 4.14 -9.17 -11.66
N SER A 171 4.64 -8.26 -10.85
CA SER A 171 5.84 -7.47 -11.16
C SER A 171 7.09 -8.19 -10.72
N ASP A 172 7.14 -8.64 -9.48
CA ASP A 172 8.17 -9.48 -8.91
C ASP A 172 7.58 -10.48 -7.92
N SER A 173 8.27 -11.60 -7.70
CA SER A 173 7.77 -12.62 -6.77
C SER A 173 8.92 -13.47 -6.23
N PHE A 174 8.84 -13.78 -4.94
CA PHE A 174 9.63 -14.77 -4.24
C PHE A 174 8.65 -15.82 -3.69
N PRO A 175 8.45 -16.94 -4.39
CA PRO A 175 7.39 -17.90 -4.09
C PRO A 175 7.34 -18.32 -2.62
N GLY A 176 6.16 -18.28 -2.01
CA GLY A 176 5.93 -18.60 -0.61
C GLY A 176 6.38 -17.52 0.39
N ILE A 177 7.07 -16.46 -0.06
CA ILE A 177 7.57 -15.38 0.79
C ILE A 177 6.78 -14.10 0.52
N ILE A 178 6.90 -13.54 -0.70
CA ILE A 178 6.23 -12.30 -1.10
C ILE A 178 5.96 -12.28 -2.60
N ALA A 179 4.80 -11.73 -3.00
CA ALA A 179 4.50 -11.37 -4.39
C ALA A 179 4.13 -9.90 -4.47
N PHE A 180 4.68 -9.18 -5.43
CA PHE A 180 4.39 -7.79 -5.76
C PHE A 180 3.47 -7.75 -6.98
N LEU A 181 2.24 -7.27 -6.79
CA LEU A 181 1.16 -7.37 -7.76
C LEU A 181 0.66 -5.98 -8.13
N ARG A 182 0.47 -5.74 -9.44
CA ARG A 182 -0.02 -4.45 -9.93
C ARG A 182 -1.36 -4.55 -10.64
N CYS A 183 -2.17 -3.53 -10.45
CA CYS A 183 -3.38 -3.26 -11.24
C CYS A 183 -3.29 -1.91 -11.98
N SER A 184 -2.18 -1.19 -11.84
CA SER A 184 -1.87 0.08 -12.49
C SER A 184 -0.50 0.04 -13.15
N THR A 185 0.05 1.20 -13.49
CA THR A 185 1.42 1.33 -13.97
C THR A 185 2.46 1.34 -12.85
N ASP A 186 2.05 1.45 -11.58
CA ASP A 186 2.99 1.35 -10.46
C ASP A 186 3.55 -0.07 -10.38
N HIS A 187 4.77 -0.19 -9.88
CA HIS A 187 5.40 -1.50 -9.69
C HIS A 187 4.49 -2.46 -8.91
N HIS A 188 3.82 -1.99 -7.88
CA HIS A 188 2.80 -2.76 -7.17
C HIS A 188 1.75 -1.87 -6.51
N ASN A 189 0.54 -2.40 -6.40
CA ASN A 189 -0.57 -1.80 -5.65
C ASN A 189 -1.01 -2.71 -4.50
N VAL A 190 -0.76 -4.01 -4.63
CA VAL A 190 -0.96 -5.00 -3.58
C VAL A 190 0.27 -5.89 -3.52
N ALA A 191 0.81 -6.14 -2.32
CA ALA A 191 1.73 -7.25 -2.14
C ALA A 191 1.15 -8.26 -1.14
N VAL A 192 1.58 -9.52 -1.29
CA VAL A 192 1.11 -10.65 -0.49
C VAL A 192 2.30 -11.30 0.17
N VAL A 193 2.32 -11.36 1.51
CA VAL A 193 3.37 -12.02 2.29
C VAL A 193 2.82 -13.24 3.03
N GLY A 194 3.62 -14.29 3.14
CA GLY A 194 3.29 -15.45 3.95
C GLY A 194 3.21 -15.08 5.44
N SER A 195 2.17 -15.53 6.13
CA SER A 195 1.96 -15.28 7.57
C SER A 195 1.12 -16.37 8.20
N GLU A 196 1.19 -16.53 9.52
CA GLU A 196 0.37 -17.51 10.23
C GLU A 196 -1.12 -17.16 10.28
N VAL A 197 -1.46 -15.87 10.19
CA VAL A 197 -2.84 -15.37 10.18
C VAL A 197 -3.01 -14.19 9.22
N PRO A 198 -4.24 -13.96 8.71
CA PRO A 198 -4.50 -12.78 7.90
C PRO A 198 -4.28 -11.49 8.70
N HIS A 199 -3.56 -10.53 8.12
CA HIS A 199 -3.41 -9.20 8.72
C HIS A 199 -3.00 -8.16 7.67
N LEU A 200 -3.24 -6.88 7.97
CA LEU A 200 -2.64 -5.77 7.27
C LEU A 200 -1.20 -5.63 7.77
N GLN A 201 -0.22 -5.98 6.92
CA GLN A 201 1.19 -5.85 7.29
C GLN A 201 1.60 -4.37 7.21
N HIS A 202 1.37 -3.73 6.06
CA HIS A 202 1.49 -2.28 5.93
C HIS A 202 0.60 -1.72 4.82
N TYR A 203 0.46 -0.42 4.81
CA TYR A 203 -0.08 0.38 3.73
C TYR A 203 0.79 1.60 3.50
N SER A 204 0.85 2.06 2.26
CA SER A 204 1.89 3.00 1.84
C SER A 204 1.32 4.24 1.20
N TRP A 205 1.95 5.37 1.52
CA TRP A 205 1.59 6.69 1.04
C TRP A 205 2.67 7.26 0.14
N GLU A 206 2.27 7.64 -1.09
CA GLU A 206 3.16 8.29 -2.05
C GLU A 206 3.49 9.71 -1.63
N CYS A 207 4.76 10.03 -1.59
CA CYS A 207 5.33 11.34 -1.34
C CYS A 207 5.94 11.92 -2.63
N ASP A 208 6.11 13.26 -2.68
CA ASP A 208 6.68 13.95 -3.85
C ASP A 208 8.12 13.54 -4.14
N ASP A 209 8.91 13.44 -3.06
CA ASP A 209 10.34 13.17 -3.11
C ASP A 209 10.85 12.61 -1.77
N VAL A 210 12.14 12.37 -1.70
CA VAL A 210 12.83 11.86 -0.52
C VAL A 210 12.74 12.79 0.69
N ASP A 211 12.75 14.11 0.48
CA ASP A 211 12.61 15.10 1.56
C ASP A 211 11.20 15.06 2.16
N HIS A 212 10.17 14.85 1.31
CA HIS A 212 8.79 14.68 1.77
C HIS A 212 8.62 13.40 2.61
N VAL A 213 9.26 12.28 2.23
CA VAL A 213 9.31 11.05 3.04
C VAL A 213 9.93 11.35 4.41
N GLY A 214 11.09 12.01 4.43
CA GLY A 214 11.80 12.35 5.65
C GLY A 214 10.99 13.26 6.59
N HIS A 215 10.35 14.29 6.06
CA HIS A 215 9.56 15.23 6.87
C HIS A 215 8.31 14.56 7.48
N ASN A 216 7.57 13.74 6.71
CA ASN A 216 6.37 13.09 7.22
C ASN A 216 6.70 12.05 8.29
N ALA A 217 7.71 11.21 8.07
CA ALA A 217 8.13 10.24 9.07
C ALA A 217 8.62 10.93 10.37
N THR A 218 9.46 11.97 10.22
CA THR A 218 9.99 12.73 11.37
C THR A 218 8.88 13.44 12.15
N ALA A 219 7.86 13.97 11.48
CA ALA A 219 6.75 14.64 12.15
C ALA A 219 5.97 13.69 13.08
N LEU A 220 5.67 12.46 12.61
CA LEU A 220 4.99 11.46 13.41
C LEU A 220 5.82 10.94 14.59
N LEU A 221 7.12 10.74 14.37
CA LEU A 221 8.06 10.35 15.43
C LEU A 221 8.19 11.43 16.50
N ASN A 222 8.31 12.70 16.10
CA ASN A 222 8.42 13.83 17.04
C ASN A 222 7.11 14.09 17.81
N ALA A 223 5.97 13.75 17.23
CA ALA A 223 4.67 13.82 17.89
C ALA A 223 4.38 12.60 18.80
N GLU A 224 5.27 11.61 18.85
CA GLU A 224 5.11 10.36 19.60
C GLU A 224 3.83 9.59 19.23
N LEU A 225 3.39 9.72 17.97
CA LEU A 225 2.18 9.07 17.44
C LEU A 225 2.48 7.76 16.70
N ALA A 226 3.76 7.50 16.43
CA ALA A 226 4.22 6.27 15.80
C ALA A 226 5.62 5.93 16.33
N GLU A 227 6.00 4.66 16.20
CA GLU A 227 7.32 4.18 16.53
C GLU A 227 8.13 3.91 15.25
N HIS A 228 9.46 4.03 15.33
CA HIS A 228 10.32 3.69 14.21
C HIS A 228 10.21 2.18 13.92
N GLY A 229 9.83 1.85 12.68
CA GLY A 229 9.77 0.46 12.24
C GLY A 229 11.03 0.05 11.47
N TRP A 230 11.20 0.58 10.28
CA TRP A 230 12.34 0.26 9.42
C TRP A 230 12.60 1.39 8.41
N GLY A 231 13.86 1.71 8.15
CA GLY A 231 14.29 2.77 7.23
C GLY A 231 15.22 3.76 7.93
N PHE A 232 15.57 4.85 7.35
CA PHE A 232 15.32 5.24 5.97
C PHE A 232 16.20 4.42 5.02
N GLY A 233 15.69 4.05 3.85
CA GLY A 233 16.43 3.24 2.90
C GLY A 233 15.86 3.30 1.48
N ARG A 234 16.41 2.46 0.61
CA ARG A 234 15.94 2.27 -0.76
C ARG A 234 15.72 0.79 -1.02
N HIS A 235 14.55 0.42 -1.48
CA HIS A 235 14.25 -0.94 -1.88
C HIS A 235 15.02 -1.32 -3.14
N TYR A 236 15.34 -2.61 -3.28
CA TYR A 236 15.82 -3.15 -4.53
C TYR A 236 14.64 -3.43 -5.48
N VAL A 237 13.59 -4.07 -4.98
CA VAL A 237 12.36 -4.38 -5.73
C VAL A 237 11.44 -3.17 -5.66
N GLY A 238 11.09 -2.59 -6.82
CA GLY A 238 10.28 -1.38 -6.93
C GLY A 238 11.06 -0.07 -6.85
N SER A 239 12.37 -0.12 -6.54
CA SER A 239 13.33 1.01 -6.53
C SER A 239 13.02 2.16 -5.59
N ASN A 240 11.91 2.15 -4.87
CA ASN A 240 11.45 3.27 -4.08
C ASN A 240 12.28 3.54 -2.82
N PHE A 241 12.43 4.82 -2.47
CA PHE A 241 12.81 5.24 -1.12
C PHE A 241 11.68 4.91 -0.16
N PHE A 242 12.01 4.53 1.07
CA PHE A 242 11.03 4.12 2.06
C PHE A 242 11.39 4.52 3.48
N TRP A 243 10.35 4.74 4.30
CA TRP A 243 10.45 4.80 5.76
C TRP A 243 9.18 4.23 6.38
N TYR A 244 9.32 3.12 7.11
CA TYR A 244 8.22 2.46 7.82
C TYR A 244 8.16 2.91 9.27
N LEU A 245 6.96 3.19 9.73
CA LEU A 245 6.65 3.48 11.11
C LEU A 245 5.57 2.49 11.60
N LEU A 246 5.69 2.04 12.84
CA LEU A 246 4.62 1.28 13.50
C LEU A 246 3.56 2.28 13.97
N GLU A 247 2.35 2.19 13.41
CA GLU A 247 1.27 3.10 13.69
C GLU A 247 0.37 2.58 14.84
N PRO A 248 -0.55 3.41 15.39
CA PRO A 248 -1.27 3.07 16.63
C PRO A 248 -2.05 1.78 16.65
N SER A 249 -2.51 1.26 15.51
CA SER A 249 -3.24 -0.01 15.46
C SER A 249 -2.32 -1.24 15.53
N GLY A 250 -1.02 -1.06 15.26
CA GLY A 250 -0.03 -2.13 15.20
C GLY A 250 0.27 -2.63 13.78
N SER A 251 -0.26 -1.97 12.74
CA SER A 251 0.19 -2.13 11.37
C SER A 251 1.37 -1.19 11.10
N PHE A 252 2.13 -1.42 10.02
CA PHE A 252 3.08 -0.43 9.57
C PHE A 252 2.43 0.55 8.59
N ILE A 253 2.83 1.82 8.67
CA ILE A 253 2.65 2.81 7.62
C ILE A 253 3.99 3.02 6.92
N GLU A 254 3.98 3.10 5.59
CA GLU A 254 5.14 3.47 4.80
C GLU A 254 4.93 4.83 4.15
N PHE A 255 5.93 5.70 4.22
CA PHE A 255 6.07 6.82 3.31
C PHE A 255 7.09 6.45 2.25
N TYR A 256 6.75 6.61 0.96
CA TYR A 256 7.63 6.25 -0.13
C TYR A 256 7.64 7.29 -1.25
N SER A 257 8.69 7.26 -2.06
CA SER A 257 8.82 8.03 -3.30
C SER A 257 9.69 7.28 -4.31
N ASP A 258 9.63 7.68 -5.59
CA ASP A 258 10.48 7.12 -6.67
C ASP A 258 10.23 5.62 -6.94
N MET A 259 8.95 5.22 -7.04
CA MET A 259 8.55 3.85 -7.40
C MET A 259 8.71 3.62 -8.90
N ASP A 260 9.17 2.43 -9.28
CA ASP A 260 9.21 1.97 -10.68
C ASP A 260 7.84 2.03 -11.35
N VAL A 261 7.83 2.45 -12.61
CA VAL A 261 6.63 2.54 -13.44
C VAL A 261 6.72 1.54 -14.60
N ILE A 262 5.74 0.66 -14.71
CA ILE A 262 5.69 -0.43 -15.70
C ILE A 262 4.55 -0.15 -16.67
N THR A 263 4.88 0.22 -17.90
CA THR A 263 3.91 0.48 -18.97
C THR A 263 3.90 -0.62 -20.04
N ASP A 264 4.97 -1.39 -20.16
CA ASP A 264 5.14 -2.51 -21.09
C ASP A 264 5.64 -3.75 -20.35
N ASP A 265 4.83 -4.81 -20.34
CA ASP A 265 5.16 -6.05 -19.63
C ASP A 265 6.34 -6.80 -20.26
N ILE A 266 6.47 -6.77 -21.60
CA ILE A 266 7.54 -7.47 -22.30
C ILE A 266 8.87 -6.77 -22.04
N GLU A 267 8.87 -5.45 -22.07
CA GLU A 267 10.06 -4.67 -21.73
C GLU A 267 10.45 -4.86 -20.27
N TRP A 268 9.49 -4.89 -19.35
CA TRP A 268 9.73 -5.18 -17.94
C TRP A 268 10.37 -6.55 -17.75
N GLU A 269 9.80 -7.59 -18.35
CA GLU A 269 10.32 -8.96 -18.24
C GLU A 269 11.74 -9.12 -18.80
N THR A 270 12.08 -8.36 -19.84
CA THR A 270 13.37 -8.53 -20.55
C THR A 270 14.47 -7.59 -20.07
N ARG A 271 14.12 -6.43 -19.50
CA ARG A 271 15.07 -5.36 -19.12
C ARG A 271 14.89 -4.86 -17.70
N GLY A 272 13.64 -4.68 -17.25
CA GLY A 272 13.33 -4.09 -15.94
C GLY A 272 13.50 -5.10 -14.82
N ARG A 273 12.94 -6.30 -15.01
CA ARG A 273 13.06 -7.37 -14.03
C ARG A 273 14.47 -7.96 -14.06
N THR A 274 15.37 -7.41 -13.27
CA THR A 274 16.66 -8.03 -13.02
C THR A 274 16.44 -9.28 -12.18
N PRO A 275 17.10 -10.43 -12.50
CA PRO A 275 17.07 -11.61 -11.64
C PRO A 275 17.54 -11.22 -10.23
N VAL A 276 16.65 -11.31 -9.26
CA VAL A 276 16.92 -10.98 -7.86
C VAL A 276 16.92 -12.26 -7.03
N GLY A 277 17.97 -12.42 -6.24
CA GLY A 277 18.02 -13.47 -5.23
C GLY A 277 17.33 -13.06 -3.93
N PRO A 278 17.17 -14.00 -2.98
CA PRO A 278 16.58 -13.70 -1.67
C PRO A 278 17.25 -12.56 -0.90
N GLU A 279 18.53 -12.29 -1.18
CA GLU A 279 19.31 -11.18 -0.61
C GLU A 279 18.77 -9.79 -1.00
N HIS A 280 17.95 -9.71 -2.05
CA HIS A 280 17.37 -8.46 -2.57
C HIS A 280 15.93 -8.20 -2.07
N ILE A 281 15.33 -9.11 -1.30
CA ILE A 281 13.94 -8.95 -0.80
C ILE A 281 13.78 -7.70 0.04
N GLY A 282 14.80 -7.30 0.78
CA GLY A 282 14.74 -6.14 1.68
C GLY A 282 15.03 -4.82 0.98
N ASN A 283 16.28 -4.39 1.05
CA ASN A 283 16.70 -3.09 0.56
C ASN A 283 18.02 -3.16 -0.21
N SER A 284 18.21 -2.23 -1.15
CA SER A 284 19.48 -2.02 -1.86
C SER A 284 20.51 -1.36 -0.93
N TRP A 285 20.07 -0.42 -0.11
CA TRP A 285 20.87 0.21 0.94
C TRP A 285 19.94 0.74 2.04
N GLY A 286 20.52 0.97 3.22
CA GLY A 286 19.81 1.37 4.44
C GLY A 286 20.02 0.36 5.57
N PRO A 287 19.32 0.50 6.70
CA PRO A 287 19.41 -0.45 7.80
C PRO A 287 18.86 -1.81 7.39
N ARG A 288 19.39 -2.88 8.00
CA ARG A 288 18.86 -4.22 7.80
C ARG A 288 17.40 -4.27 8.24
N MET A 289 16.58 -5.05 7.49
CA MET A 289 15.19 -5.29 7.84
C MET A 289 15.13 -5.96 9.24
N PRO A 290 14.39 -5.37 10.19
CA PRO A 290 14.22 -5.97 11.51
C PRO A 290 13.29 -7.17 11.42
N LEU A 291 13.44 -8.13 12.34
CA LEU A 291 12.63 -9.35 12.35
C LEU A 291 11.15 -9.04 12.60
N GLU A 292 10.88 -8.05 13.42
CA GLU A 292 9.54 -7.56 13.77
C GLU A 292 8.77 -7.01 12.58
N PHE A 293 9.47 -6.63 11.52
CA PHE A 293 8.83 -6.21 10.28
C PHE A 293 8.17 -7.38 9.53
N MET A 294 8.75 -8.57 9.63
CA MET A 294 8.21 -9.78 9.00
C MET A 294 7.18 -10.49 9.87
N ILE A 295 7.34 -10.42 11.19
CA ILE A 295 6.46 -11.08 12.18
C ILE A 295 5.76 -9.96 12.95
N PRO A 296 4.42 -9.82 12.84
CA PRO A 296 3.71 -8.76 13.56
C PRO A 296 3.96 -8.86 15.06
N PRO A 297 4.29 -7.74 15.73
CA PRO A 297 4.56 -7.74 17.16
C PRO A 297 3.37 -8.23 18.01
N ASP A 298 2.16 -8.09 17.49
CA ASP A 298 0.89 -8.50 18.10
C ASP A 298 0.34 -9.83 17.55
N LEU A 299 1.20 -10.71 17.01
CA LEU A 299 0.79 -11.97 16.36
C LEU A 299 -0.16 -12.81 17.23
N GLU A 300 0.12 -12.95 18.52
CA GLU A 300 -0.74 -13.75 19.41
C GLU A 300 -2.12 -13.10 19.63
N ALA A 301 -2.20 -11.77 19.66
CA ALA A 301 -3.48 -11.06 19.72
C ALA A 301 -4.28 -11.23 18.41
N LEU A 302 -3.62 -11.20 17.26
CA LEU A 302 -4.23 -11.49 15.97
C LEU A 302 -4.77 -12.93 15.91
N LYS A 303 -3.99 -13.92 16.33
CA LYS A 303 -4.44 -15.33 16.41
C LYS A 303 -5.69 -15.46 17.30
N ALA A 304 -5.64 -14.86 18.48
CA ALA A 304 -6.79 -14.87 19.41
C ALA A 304 -8.01 -14.15 18.82
N GLY A 305 -7.79 -13.06 18.09
CA GLY A 305 -8.84 -12.33 17.37
C GLY A 305 -9.52 -13.18 16.31
N TRP A 306 -8.73 -13.80 15.44
CA TRP A 306 -9.23 -14.69 14.39
C TRP A 306 -9.98 -15.90 14.95
N ALA A 307 -9.47 -16.54 16.01
CA ALA A 307 -10.14 -17.68 16.66
C ALA A 307 -11.54 -17.36 17.22
N ARG A 308 -11.88 -16.07 17.44
CA ARG A 308 -13.21 -15.67 17.91
C ARG A 308 -14.24 -15.50 16.79
N ILE A 309 -13.80 -15.34 15.55
CA ILE A 309 -14.69 -15.05 14.40
C ILE A 309 -14.66 -16.13 13.31
N THR A 310 -13.82 -17.15 13.46
CA THR A 310 -13.78 -18.36 12.62
C THR A 310 -14.53 -19.50 13.29
#